data_57a66dbcab348d06053acc86cffcbf52
#
_entry.id   57a66dbcab348d06053acc86cffcbf52
#
_cell.length_a   1.000
_cell.length_b   1.000
_cell.length_c   1.000
_cell.angle_alpha   90.00
_cell.angle_beta   90.00
_cell.angle_gamma   90.00
#
_symmetry.space_group_name_H-M   'P 1'
#
loop_
_entity.id
_entity.type
_entity.pdbx_description
1 polymer ?
#
loop_
_entity_poly.entity_id
_entity_poly.type
_entity_poly.pdbx_seq_one_letter_code
_entity_poly.pdbx_strand_id
1 'polypeptide(L)'
;AKVTLELLGEATILAADLGEKVYAVLLGDQIKDKAQSLIEAGADGVIVIEDPMLKEYVTEPYAKAVTAMIKKYDPNIVLFGATSIGRDIAPRVAARVHTGLTADCTHLDIDMNKYFEFLKATSTADTDSIEKKLGMDDKTLKMTRPAFGGNVMATIRCADYRPQMATVRPGVMKKIAPQTGKQGTVEEFKVEFTDADMNVTIKEVIKQTHKAVDLSLIHISEPTRPY
;
A
#
# COMPACT_ATOMS: atom_id res chain seq x y z
N ALA A 1 -6.19 9.56 2.85
CA ALA A 1 -7.22 8.73 2.19
C ALA A 1 -7.61 7.55 3.09
N LYS A 2 -8.83 6.97 2.94
CA LYS A 2 -9.25 5.83 3.76
C LYS A 2 -8.27 4.65 3.66
N VAL A 3 -7.82 4.32 2.46
CA VAL A 3 -6.89 3.22 2.20
C VAL A 3 -5.55 3.40 2.90
N THR A 4 -5.05 4.61 3.06
CA THR A 4 -3.79 4.88 3.78
C THR A 4 -3.88 4.42 5.24
N LEU A 5 -5.01 4.65 5.90
CA LEU A 5 -5.23 4.23 7.28
C LEU A 5 -5.39 2.71 7.40
N GLU A 6 -5.97 2.07 6.39
CA GLU A 6 -6.05 0.60 6.28
C GLU A 6 -4.65 0.00 6.12
N LEU A 7 -3.82 0.59 5.24
CA LEU A 7 -2.45 0.15 5.04
C LEU A 7 -1.56 0.32 6.28
N LEU A 8 -1.74 1.40 7.04
CA LEU A 8 -1.03 1.58 8.31
C LEU A 8 -1.41 0.51 9.33
N GLY A 9 -2.69 0.14 9.40
CA GLY A 9 -3.13 -0.96 10.24
C GLY A 9 -2.48 -2.28 9.86
N GLU A 10 -2.48 -2.62 8.59
CA GLU A 10 -1.84 -3.84 8.08
C GLU A 10 -0.32 -3.81 8.27
N ALA A 11 0.32 -2.69 7.94
CA ALA A 11 1.76 -2.52 8.10
C ALA A 11 2.20 -2.74 9.57
N THR A 12 1.39 -2.31 10.54
CA THR A 12 1.68 -2.53 11.97
C THR A 12 1.70 -4.02 12.32
N ILE A 13 0.80 -4.81 11.73
CA ILE A 13 0.76 -6.27 11.95
C ILE A 13 2.00 -6.94 11.34
N LEU A 14 2.30 -6.60 10.08
CA LEU A 14 3.46 -7.16 9.36
C LEU A 14 4.78 -6.76 10.02
N ALA A 15 4.90 -5.52 10.47
CA ALA A 15 6.09 -5.03 11.16
C ALA A 15 6.30 -5.73 12.51
N ALA A 16 5.23 -6.02 13.25
CA ALA A 16 5.32 -6.79 14.49
C ALA A 16 5.86 -8.20 14.26
N ASP A 17 5.46 -8.87 13.16
CA ASP A 17 5.95 -10.20 12.80
C ASP A 17 7.43 -10.20 12.37
N LEU A 18 7.94 -9.05 11.89
CA LEU A 18 9.35 -8.87 11.51
C LEU A 18 10.22 -8.30 12.62
N GLY A 19 9.64 -7.66 13.63
CA GLY A 19 10.36 -6.85 14.62
C GLY A 19 10.88 -5.53 14.04
N GLU A 20 10.22 -4.99 13.01
CA GLU A 20 10.60 -3.77 12.29
C GLU A 20 9.65 -2.60 12.64
N LYS A 21 9.96 -1.40 12.12
CA LYS A 21 9.17 -0.18 12.32
C LYS A 21 8.34 0.15 11.09
N VAL A 22 7.22 0.85 11.33
CA VAL A 22 6.32 1.33 10.28
C VAL A 22 6.58 2.80 9.99
N TYR A 23 6.92 3.11 8.74
CA TYR A 23 7.06 4.49 8.27
C TYR A 23 5.99 4.80 7.22
N ALA A 24 5.31 5.92 7.42
CA ALA A 24 4.45 6.48 6.38
C ALA A 24 5.26 7.45 5.50
N VAL A 25 4.99 7.43 4.19
CA VAL A 25 5.59 8.39 3.25
C VAL A 25 4.52 9.40 2.83
N LEU A 26 4.80 10.66 3.04
CA LEU A 26 3.91 11.77 2.77
C LEU A 26 4.53 12.66 1.70
N LEU A 27 3.89 12.70 0.50
CA LEU A 27 4.37 13.46 -0.65
C LEU A 27 3.36 14.53 -1.04
N GLY A 28 3.84 15.74 -1.32
CA GLY A 28 2.99 16.84 -1.78
C GLY A 28 3.62 18.19 -1.60
N ASP A 29 2.79 19.24 -1.63
CA ASP A 29 3.16 20.62 -1.37
C ASP A 29 2.45 21.09 -0.10
N GLN A 30 3.19 21.63 0.87
CA GLN A 30 2.68 22.14 2.16
C GLN A 30 1.79 21.16 2.93
N ILE A 31 2.29 19.94 3.15
CA ILE A 31 1.49 18.84 3.75
C ILE A 31 2.03 18.32 5.08
N LYS A 32 3.12 18.87 5.59
CA LYS A 32 3.80 18.41 6.80
C LYS A 32 2.89 18.38 8.05
N ASP A 33 1.91 19.27 8.10
CA ASP A 33 0.89 19.33 9.16
C ASP A 33 0.09 18.03 9.31
N LYS A 34 0.04 17.21 8.26
CA LYS A 34 -0.67 15.91 8.26
C LYS A 34 0.14 14.76 8.85
N ALA A 35 1.43 14.97 9.12
CA ALA A 35 2.31 13.92 9.60
C ALA A 35 1.84 13.33 10.95
N GLN A 36 1.42 14.18 11.90
CA GLN A 36 0.95 13.73 13.21
C GLN A 36 -0.26 12.79 13.09
N SER A 37 -1.17 13.06 12.17
CA SER A 37 -2.35 12.21 11.95
C SER A 37 -2.00 10.79 11.46
N LEU A 38 -0.86 10.63 10.75
CA LEU A 38 -0.36 9.33 10.32
C LEU A 38 0.33 8.58 11.45
N ILE A 39 1.03 9.29 12.34
CA ILE A 39 1.62 8.72 13.56
C ILE A 39 0.51 8.17 14.46
N GLU A 40 -0.52 8.95 14.70
CA GLU A 40 -1.68 8.53 15.49
C GLU A 40 -2.44 7.36 14.85
N ALA A 41 -2.36 7.23 13.53
CA ALA A 41 -2.95 6.11 12.78
C ALA A 41 -2.07 4.84 12.78
N GLY A 42 -0.92 4.85 13.48
CA GLY A 42 -0.10 3.65 13.68
C GLY A 42 1.34 3.75 13.21
N ALA A 43 1.73 4.77 12.43
CA ALA A 43 3.11 4.91 12.01
C ALA A 43 4.04 5.21 13.20
N ASP A 44 5.26 4.67 13.17
CA ASP A 44 6.33 4.99 14.12
C ASP A 44 7.11 6.22 13.67
N GLY A 45 7.06 6.52 12.38
CA GLY A 45 7.59 7.74 11.81
C GLY A 45 6.95 8.09 10.48
N VAL A 46 7.18 9.33 10.05
CA VAL A 46 6.71 9.86 8.77
C VAL A 46 7.89 10.47 8.03
N ILE A 47 8.10 10.03 6.80
CA ILE A 47 9.05 10.64 5.86
C ILE A 47 8.25 11.62 5.00
N VAL A 48 8.57 12.89 5.12
CA VAL A 48 7.90 13.98 4.41
C VAL A 48 8.76 14.41 3.23
N ILE A 49 8.17 14.42 2.05
CA ILE A 49 8.79 14.93 0.82
C ILE A 49 7.92 16.07 0.30
N GLU A 50 8.36 17.29 0.52
CA GLU A 50 7.64 18.49 0.09
C GLU A 50 8.37 19.17 -1.06
N ASP A 51 7.63 19.44 -2.13
CA ASP A 51 8.10 20.21 -3.26
C ASP A 51 6.92 20.79 -4.05
N PRO A 52 6.99 22.01 -4.60
CA PRO A 52 5.94 22.58 -5.45
C PRO A 52 5.56 21.70 -6.65
N MET A 53 6.49 20.92 -7.21
CA MET A 53 6.22 19.96 -8.28
C MET A 53 5.33 18.80 -7.86
N LEU A 54 5.19 18.55 -6.56
CA LEU A 54 4.32 17.52 -5.98
C LEU A 54 2.92 18.04 -5.60
N LYS A 55 2.59 19.30 -5.94
CA LYS A 55 1.29 19.90 -5.62
C LYS A 55 0.12 19.14 -6.25
N GLU A 56 0.23 18.84 -7.53
CA GLU A 56 -0.71 17.98 -8.25
C GLU A 56 -0.01 16.69 -8.65
N TYR A 57 -0.78 15.62 -8.76
CA TYR A 57 -0.19 14.33 -9.11
C TYR A 57 0.27 14.30 -10.58
N VAL A 58 1.56 14.15 -10.77
CA VAL A 58 2.20 13.77 -12.03
C VAL A 58 3.09 12.57 -11.76
N THR A 59 3.00 11.55 -12.58
CA THR A 59 3.62 10.24 -12.32
C THR A 59 5.14 10.33 -12.15
N GLU A 60 5.84 11.07 -13.02
CA GLU A 60 7.30 11.12 -13.02
C GLU A 60 7.93 11.74 -11.76
N PRO A 61 7.54 12.94 -11.30
CA PRO A 61 8.06 13.52 -10.06
C PRO A 61 7.78 12.62 -8.85
N TYR A 62 6.57 12.10 -8.74
CA TYR A 62 6.20 11.19 -7.65
C TYR A 62 7.00 9.89 -7.68
N ALA A 63 7.16 9.26 -8.86
CA ALA A 63 7.96 8.05 -9.00
C ALA A 63 9.44 8.29 -8.69
N LYS A 64 9.99 9.45 -9.08
CA LYS A 64 11.36 9.85 -8.72
C LYS A 64 11.51 9.99 -7.21
N ALA A 65 10.59 10.70 -6.56
CA ALA A 65 10.61 10.91 -5.11
C ALA A 65 10.58 9.60 -4.32
N VAL A 66 9.63 8.71 -4.65
CA VAL A 66 9.50 7.41 -3.98
C VAL A 66 10.70 6.52 -4.26
N THR A 67 11.22 6.51 -5.49
CA THR A 67 12.43 5.73 -5.82
C THR A 67 13.65 6.22 -5.05
N ALA A 68 13.84 7.53 -4.92
CA ALA A 68 14.94 8.12 -4.16
C ALA A 68 14.84 7.75 -2.67
N MET A 69 13.62 7.81 -2.11
CA MET A 69 13.35 7.41 -0.73
C MET A 69 13.67 5.92 -0.52
N ILE A 70 13.20 5.02 -1.40
CA ILE A 70 13.49 3.58 -1.29
C ILE A 70 15.00 3.32 -1.32
N LYS A 71 15.73 3.98 -2.22
CA LYS A 71 17.19 3.82 -2.32
C LYS A 71 17.94 4.32 -1.08
N LYS A 72 17.42 5.32 -0.38
CA LYS A 72 18.04 5.86 0.84
C LYS A 72 17.77 4.99 2.06
N TYR A 73 16.52 4.56 2.24
CA TYR A 73 16.08 3.91 3.48
C TYR A 73 16.06 2.38 3.39
N ASP A 74 16.21 1.82 2.20
CA ASP A 74 16.25 0.38 1.90
C ASP A 74 15.16 -0.44 2.64
N PRO A 75 13.86 -0.10 2.49
CA PRO A 75 12.79 -0.76 3.20
C PRO A 75 12.66 -2.22 2.76
N ASN A 76 12.31 -3.10 3.69
CA ASN A 76 12.02 -4.50 3.39
C ASN A 76 10.71 -4.65 2.58
N ILE A 77 9.67 -3.87 2.96
CA ILE A 77 8.34 -3.93 2.35
C ILE A 77 7.88 -2.51 2.00
N VAL A 78 7.24 -2.34 0.84
CA VAL A 78 6.57 -1.10 0.44
C VAL A 78 5.15 -1.39 -0.01
N LEU A 79 4.17 -0.79 0.66
CA LEU A 79 2.75 -0.96 0.36
C LEU A 79 2.16 0.29 -0.27
N PHE A 80 1.36 0.10 -1.31
CA PHE A 80 0.59 1.14 -1.97
C PHE A 80 -0.91 0.82 -1.89
N GLY A 81 -1.76 1.83 -1.77
CA GLY A 81 -3.20 1.63 -1.97
C GLY A 81 -3.50 1.43 -3.46
N ALA A 82 -4.29 0.44 -3.84
CA ALA A 82 -4.69 0.17 -5.23
C ALA A 82 -5.75 1.18 -5.73
N THR A 83 -5.53 2.46 -5.46
CA THR A 83 -6.26 3.60 -6.07
C THR A 83 -5.74 3.85 -7.48
N SER A 84 -6.39 4.75 -8.25
CA SER A 84 -5.92 5.13 -9.58
C SER A 84 -4.45 5.59 -9.56
N ILE A 85 -4.08 6.44 -8.58
CA ILE A 85 -2.70 6.92 -8.39
C ILE A 85 -1.76 5.77 -8.00
N GLY A 86 -2.14 4.92 -7.03
CA GLY A 86 -1.28 3.84 -6.58
C GLY A 86 -1.04 2.78 -7.66
N ARG A 87 -2.03 2.50 -8.49
CA ARG A 87 -1.91 1.58 -9.65
C ARG A 87 -1.02 2.14 -10.76
N ASP A 88 -0.91 3.45 -10.88
CA ASP A 88 -0.03 4.10 -11.84
C ASP A 88 1.42 4.18 -11.34
N ILE A 89 1.64 4.64 -10.10
CA ILE A 89 2.99 4.87 -9.56
C ILE A 89 3.72 3.58 -9.17
N ALA A 90 3.04 2.61 -8.55
CA ALA A 90 3.70 1.44 -7.97
C ALA A 90 4.48 0.61 -9.00
N PRO A 91 3.96 0.28 -10.20
CA PRO A 91 4.73 -0.47 -11.20
C PRO A 91 5.93 0.31 -11.74
N ARG A 92 5.84 1.64 -11.85
CA ARG A 92 6.99 2.47 -12.26
C ARG A 92 8.10 2.44 -11.22
N VAL A 93 7.74 2.57 -9.95
CA VAL A 93 8.72 2.47 -8.85
C VAL A 93 9.34 1.08 -8.81
N ALA A 94 8.55 0.01 -8.90
CA ALA A 94 9.05 -1.36 -8.92
C ALA A 94 10.06 -1.60 -10.04
N ALA A 95 9.76 -1.14 -11.25
CA ALA A 95 10.68 -1.22 -12.38
C ALA A 95 11.99 -0.45 -12.13
N ARG A 96 11.93 0.73 -11.51
CA ARG A 96 13.12 1.57 -11.21
C ARG A 96 14.01 1.01 -10.11
N VAL A 97 13.45 0.26 -9.18
CA VAL A 97 14.21 -0.41 -8.11
C VAL A 97 14.49 -1.88 -8.43
N HIS A 98 14.11 -2.35 -9.61
CA HIS A 98 14.33 -3.71 -10.11
C HIS A 98 13.76 -4.80 -9.19
N THR A 99 12.53 -4.62 -8.72
CA THR A 99 11.84 -5.60 -7.87
C THR A 99 10.48 -6.00 -8.43
N GLY A 100 9.89 -7.06 -7.86
CA GLY A 100 8.54 -7.51 -8.20
C GLY A 100 7.46 -6.67 -7.52
N LEU A 101 6.31 -6.56 -8.19
CA LEU A 101 5.10 -5.94 -7.64
C LEU A 101 3.91 -6.87 -7.76
N THR A 102 3.25 -7.15 -6.65
CA THR A 102 1.96 -7.86 -6.67
C THR A 102 0.83 -6.85 -6.60
N ALA A 103 -0.03 -6.85 -7.63
CA ALA A 103 -1.09 -5.86 -7.75
C ALA A 103 -2.42 -6.36 -7.18
N ASP A 104 -3.17 -5.44 -6.52
CA ASP A 104 -4.55 -5.63 -6.06
C ASP A 104 -4.71 -6.75 -5.03
N CYS A 105 -3.78 -6.80 -4.07
CA CYS A 105 -3.79 -7.76 -2.98
C CYS A 105 -5.01 -7.56 -2.07
N THR A 106 -5.53 -8.68 -1.57
CA THR A 106 -6.65 -8.71 -0.61
C THR A 106 -6.26 -9.32 0.73
N HIS A 107 -5.09 -9.97 0.80
CA HIS A 107 -4.56 -10.53 2.04
C HIS A 107 -3.02 -10.53 2.00
N LEU A 108 -2.40 -10.26 3.14
CA LEU A 108 -0.94 -10.21 3.32
C LEU A 108 -0.55 -10.94 4.60
N ASP A 109 0.47 -11.78 4.54
CA ASP A 109 1.04 -12.45 5.71
C ASP A 109 2.56 -12.53 5.64
N ILE A 110 3.21 -12.54 6.80
CA ILE A 110 4.62 -12.86 6.97
C ILE A 110 4.77 -14.14 7.79
N ASP A 111 4.05 -14.23 8.91
CA ASP A 111 4.08 -15.39 9.78
C ASP A 111 3.44 -16.61 9.11
N MET A 112 4.14 -17.76 9.13
CA MET A 112 3.67 -18.98 8.46
C MET A 112 2.46 -19.59 9.14
N ASN A 113 2.30 -19.46 10.46
CA ASN A 113 1.13 -19.99 11.15
C ASN A 113 -0.13 -19.21 10.76
N LYS A 114 -0.05 -17.85 10.75
CA LYS A 114 -1.15 -17.00 10.29
C LYS A 114 -1.53 -17.30 8.84
N TYR A 115 -0.53 -17.48 7.97
CA TYR A 115 -0.74 -17.83 6.58
C TYR A 115 -1.43 -19.19 6.43
N PHE A 116 -1.04 -20.21 7.21
CA PHE A 116 -1.70 -21.52 7.17
C PHE A 116 -3.12 -21.48 7.76
N GLU A 117 -3.37 -20.70 8.80
CA GLU A 117 -4.73 -20.47 9.29
C GLU A 117 -5.62 -19.86 8.21
N PHE A 118 -5.11 -18.84 7.50
CA PHE A 118 -5.81 -18.24 6.38
C PHE A 118 -6.07 -19.27 5.26
N LEU A 119 -5.08 -20.06 4.85
CA LEU A 119 -5.25 -21.09 3.83
C LEU A 119 -6.28 -22.15 4.22
N LYS A 120 -6.24 -22.65 5.45
CA LYS A 120 -7.20 -23.64 5.96
C LYS A 120 -8.64 -23.10 5.99
N ALA A 121 -8.80 -21.78 6.25
CA ALA A 121 -10.10 -21.14 6.29
C ALA A 121 -10.67 -20.82 4.89
N THR A 122 -9.81 -20.62 3.88
CA THR A 122 -10.22 -20.06 2.58
C THR A 122 -9.95 -20.94 1.38
N SER A 123 -9.21 -22.05 1.53
CA SER A 123 -8.80 -22.89 0.42
C SER A 123 -8.72 -24.38 0.81
N THR A 124 -8.57 -25.21 -0.21
CA THR A 124 -8.28 -26.65 -0.06
C THR A 124 -6.80 -26.96 -0.32
N ALA A 125 -5.92 -25.96 -0.21
CA ALA A 125 -4.49 -26.12 -0.46
C ALA A 125 -3.87 -27.07 0.57
N ASP A 126 -2.96 -27.92 0.10
CA ASP A 126 -2.18 -28.82 0.96
C ASP A 126 -1.09 -28.01 1.70
N THR A 127 -1.38 -27.67 2.94
CA THR A 127 -0.48 -26.89 3.80
C THR A 127 0.81 -27.63 4.11
N ASP A 128 0.79 -28.98 4.20
CA ASP A 128 1.97 -29.77 4.52
C ASP A 128 2.99 -29.74 3.37
N SER A 129 2.51 -29.79 2.13
CA SER A 129 3.38 -29.61 0.96
C SER A 129 3.96 -28.22 0.86
N ILE A 130 3.20 -27.20 1.25
CA ILE A 130 3.68 -25.80 1.29
C ILE A 130 4.74 -25.65 2.39
N GLU A 131 4.50 -26.18 3.59
CA GLU A 131 5.45 -26.16 4.70
C GLU A 131 6.78 -26.81 4.33
N LYS A 132 6.74 -28.01 3.74
CA LYS A 132 7.96 -28.70 3.27
C LYS A 132 8.75 -27.90 2.25
N LYS A 133 8.07 -27.09 1.43
CA LYS A 133 8.70 -26.30 0.37
C LYS A 133 9.27 -24.97 0.86
N LEU A 134 8.59 -24.31 1.80
CA LEU A 134 8.94 -22.97 2.26
C LEU A 134 9.69 -22.97 3.60
N GLY A 135 9.36 -23.91 4.50
CA GLY A 135 9.78 -23.89 5.90
C GLY A 135 8.95 -22.94 6.77
N MET A 136 8.89 -23.24 8.08
CA MET A 136 8.17 -22.40 9.06
C MET A 136 8.84 -21.07 9.35
N ASP A 137 10.15 -20.98 9.10
CA ASP A 137 10.96 -19.77 9.33
C ASP A 137 10.92 -18.76 8.18
N ASP A 138 10.13 -19.03 7.14
CA ASP A 138 10.03 -18.14 5.98
C ASP A 138 9.39 -16.80 6.34
N LYS A 139 10.19 -15.73 6.28
CA LYS A 139 9.81 -14.33 6.57
C LYS A 139 9.49 -13.52 5.31
N THR A 140 9.35 -14.16 4.16
CA THR A 140 8.92 -13.44 2.94
C THR A 140 7.44 -13.08 3.02
N LEU A 141 7.09 -11.94 2.42
CA LEU A 141 5.71 -11.48 2.35
C LEU A 141 4.89 -12.38 1.41
N LYS A 142 3.83 -13.00 1.93
CA LYS A 142 2.83 -13.75 1.17
C LYS A 142 1.74 -12.80 0.73
N MET A 143 1.70 -12.49 -0.56
CA MET A 143 0.81 -11.51 -1.17
C MET A 143 -0.31 -12.24 -1.91
N THR A 144 -1.49 -12.34 -1.30
CA THR A 144 -2.63 -13.05 -1.88
C THR A 144 -3.56 -12.09 -2.62
N ARG A 145 -3.90 -12.45 -3.85
CA ARG A 145 -4.77 -11.67 -4.72
C ARG A 145 -5.76 -12.55 -5.48
N PRO A 146 -6.96 -12.05 -5.79
CA PRO A 146 -7.86 -12.73 -6.72
C PRO A 146 -7.31 -12.67 -8.15
N ALA A 147 -7.47 -13.76 -8.88
CA ALA A 147 -7.12 -13.90 -10.29
C ALA A 147 -8.31 -14.52 -11.06
N PHE A 148 -8.28 -14.42 -12.39
CA PHE A 148 -9.33 -14.97 -13.27
C PHE A 148 -10.75 -14.58 -12.85
N GLY A 149 -10.99 -13.28 -12.64
CA GLY A 149 -12.31 -12.77 -12.23
C GLY A 149 -12.72 -13.12 -10.79
N GLY A 150 -11.77 -13.54 -9.95
CA GLY A 150 -12.01 -13.94 -8.55
C GLY A 150 -12.22 -15.44 -8.36
N ASN A 151 -12.18 -16.24 -9.44
CA ASN A 151 -12.36 -17.68 -9.35
C ASN A 151 -11.15 -18.42 -8.73
N VAL A 152 -10.00 -17.77 -8.71
CA VAL A 152 -8.75 -18.33 -8.16
C VAL A 152 -8.11 -17.29 -7.25
N MET A 153 -7.61 -17.72 -6.09
CA MET A 153 -6.74 -16.91 -5.22
C MET A 153 -5.30 -17.34 -5.46
N ALA A 154 -4.46 -16.37 -5.83
CA ALA A 154 -3.04 -16.60 -6.08
C ALA A 154 -2.22 -15.92 -4.98
N THR A 155 -1.36 -16.69 -4.31
CA THR A 155 -0.35 -16.14 -3.39
C THR A 155 0.99 -16.03 -4.10
N ILE A 156 1.53 -14.83 -4.11
CA ILE A 156 2.78 -14.46 -4.79
C ILE A 156 3.81 -14.07 -3.73
N ARG A 157 5.06 -14.44 -3.94
CA ARG A 157 6.21 -14.11 -3.10
C ARG A 157 7.30 -13.47 -3.94
N CYS A 158 8.01 -12.50 -3.36
CA CYS A 158 9.21 -11.91 -3.92
C CYS A 158 10.38 -12.22 -2.96
N ALA A 159 10.98 -13.42 -3.11
CA ALA A 159 11.98 -13.90 -2.16
C ALA A 159 13.35 -13.20 -2.31
N ASP A 160 13.77 -12.96 -3.56
CA ASP A 160 15.15 -12.60 -3.90
C ASP A 160 15.40 -11.09 -4.03
N TYR A 161 14.34 -10.29 -4.17
CA TYR A 161 14.44 -8.85 -4.42
C TYR A 161 13.80 -8.04 -3.30
N ARG A 162 14.34 -6.84 -3.07
CA ARG A 162 13.82 -5.86 -2.11
C ARG A 162 13.67 -4.48 -2.78
N PRO A 163 12.69 -3.69 -2.31
CA PRO A 163 11.63 -4.05 -1.35
C PRO A 163 10.65 -5.05 -1.94
N GLN A 164 9.96 -5.81 -1.08
CA GLN A 164 8.78 -6.58 -1.47
C GLN A 164 7.62 -5.61 -1.65
N MET A 165 7.04 -5.53 -2.83
CA MET A 165 6.05 -4.49 -3.15
C MET A 165 4.68 -5.06 -3.44
N ALA A 166 3.65 -4.42 -2.87
CA ALA A 166 2.26 -4.74 -3.14
C ALA A 166 1.41 -3.49 -3.32
N THR A 167 0.42 -3.55 -4.23
CA THR A 167 -0.74 -2.66 -4.13
C THR A 167 -1.88 -3.40 -3.47
N VAL A 168 -2.57 -2.76 -2.52
CA VAL A 168 -3.63 -3.36 -1.72
C VAL A 168 -4.97 -2.76 -2.07
N ARG A 169 -5.96 -3.61 -2.27
CA ARG A 169 -7.34 -3.20 -2.61
C ARG A 169 -7.92 -2.36 -1.47
N PRO A 170 -8.52 -1.19 -1.75
CA PRO A 170 -9.22 -0.40 -0.74
C PRO A 170 -10.41 -1.17 -0.13
N GLY A 171 -10.61 -1.02 1.18
CA GLY A 171 -11.74 -1.60 1.88
C GLY A 171 -11.56 -3.05 2.34
N VAL A 172 -10.38 -3.66 2.16
CA VAL A 172 -10.11 -5.05 2.56
C VAL A 172 -9.33 -5.16 3.86
N MET A 173 -8.48 -4.18 4.18
CA MET A 173 -7.68 -4.18 5.41
C MET A 173 -8.37 -3.38 6.53
N LYS A 174 -8.08 -3.76 7.77
CA LYS A 174 -8.66 -3.11 8.94
C LYS A 174 -7.82 -1.91 9.37
N LYS A 175 -8.49 -0.80 9.64
CA LYS A 175 -7.87 0.34 10.31
C LYS A 175 -7.69 0.04 11.77
N ILE A 176 -6.59 0.51 12.35
CA ILE A 176 -6.46 0.56 13.80
C ILE A 176 -7.17 1.78 14.37
N ALA A 177 -7.60 1.70 15.63
CA ALA A 177 -8.13 2.85 16.34
C ALA A 177 -7.05 3.93 16.47
N PRO A 178 -7.37 5.22 16.26
CA PRO A 178 -6.39 6.28 16.41
C PRO A 178 -5.78 6.29 17.82
N GLN A 179 -4.46 6.34 17.90
CA GLN A 179 -3.70 6.42 19.14
C GLN A 179 -3.39 7.89 19.46
N THR A 180 -4.36 8.61 19.99
CA THR A 180 -4.24 10.03 20.28
C THR A 180 -3.02 10.30 21.18
N GLY A 181 -2.15 11.23 20.75
CA GLY A 181 -0.93 11.60 21.47
C GLY A 181 0.24 10.64 21.28
N LYS A 182 0.14 9.63 20.38
CA LYS A 182 1.30 8.81 20.01
C LYS A 182 2.40 9.72 19.47
N GLN A 183 3.63 9.52 19.99
CA GLN A 183 4.83 10.21 19.53
C GLN A 183 5.51 9.38 18.45
N GLY A 184 6.05 10.04 17.44
CA GLY A 184 6.79 9.41 16.36
C GLY A 184 7.79 10.38 15.75
N THR A 185 8.64 9.89 14.87
CA THR A 185 9.63 10.71 14.18
C THR A 185 9.03 11.33 12.92
N VAL A 186 9.33 12.59 12.66
CA VAL A 186 9.02 13.24 11.38
C VAL A 186 10.33 13.65 10.74
N GLU A 187 10.66 13.05 9.62
CA GLU A 187 11.89 13.31 8.88
C GLU A 187 11.56 13.95 7.53
N GLU A 188 12.19 15.08 7.25
CA GLU A 188 12.11 15.71 5.93
C GLU A 188 13.18 15.11 5.02
N PHE A 189 12.74 14.58 3.89
CA PHE A 189 13.61 14.06 2.86
C PHE A 189 13.52 14.94 1.61
N LYS A 190 14.62 15.58 1.26
CA LYS A 190 14.70 16.44 0.07
C LYS A 190 15.11 15.62 -1.15
N VAL A 191 14.38 15.85 -2.22
CA VAL A 191 14.66 15.29 -3.56
C VAL A 191 14.89 16.47 -4.50
N GLU A 192 15.95 16.43 -5.26
CA GLU A 192 16.21 17.45 -6.28
C GLU A 192 15.38 17.16 -7.53
N PHE A 193 14.47 18.06 -7.84
CA PHE A 193 13.69 18.03 -9.06
C PHE A 193 14.25 19.01 -10.08
N THR A 194 14.10 18.66 -11.35
CA THR A 194 14.48 19.49 -12.50
C THR A 194 13.29 19.64 -13.44
N ASP A 195 13.30 20.64 -14.31
CA ASP A 195 12.24 20.80 -15.31
C ASP A 195 12.06 19.57 -16.22
N ALA A 196 13.11 18.78 -16.41
CA ALA A 196 13.07 17.54 -17.15
C ALA A 196 12.23 16.42 -16.45
N ASP A 197 11.99 16.52 -15.15
CA ASP A 197 11.15 15.58 -14.40
C ASP A 197 9.65 15.89 -14.62
N MET A 198 9.32 17.10 -15.08
CA MET A 198 7.95 17.52 -15.39
C MET A 198 7.72 17.48 -16.91
N ASN A 199 7.49 16.30 -17.45
CA ASN A 199 7.27 16.06 -18.88
C ASN A 199 5.81 16.28 -19.31
N VAL A 200 4.95 16.74 -18.42
CA VAL A 200 3.51 17.04 -18.66
C VAL A 200 3.19 18.42 -18.12
N THR A 201 2.41 19.21 -18.85
CA THR A 201 1.90 20.49 -18.37
C THR A 201 0.42 20.34 -17.97
N ILE A 202 0.10 20.60 -16.70
CA ILE A 202 -1.26 20.64 -16.21
C ILE A 202 -1.89 21.96 -16.66
N LYS A 203 -2.86 21.91 -17.58
CA LYS A 203 -3.58 23.08 -18.05
C LYS A 203 -4.66 23.53 -17.08
N GLU A 204 -5.42 22.57 -16.55
CA GLU A 204 -6.56 22.81 -15.67
C GLU A 204 -6.82 21.60 -14.79
N VAL A 205 -7.24 21.83 -13.55
CA VAL A 205 -7.72 20.80 -12.61
C VAL A 205 -9.19 21.04 -12.35
N ILE A 206 -10.04 20.17 -12.90
CA ILE A 206 -11.50 20.24 -12.72
C ILE A 206 -11.88 19.34 -11.54
N LYS A 207 -12.36 19.95 -10.45
CA LYS A 207 -12.89 19.22 -9.32
C LYS A 207 -14.38 18.96 -9.51
N GLN A 208 -14.80 17.70 -9.48
CA GLN A 208 -16.23 17.36 -9.50
C GLN A 208 -16.92 17.90 -8.26
N THR A 209 -17.95 18.71 -8.44
CA THR A 209 -18.76 19.28 -7.37
C THR A 209 -19.91 18.36 -6.93
N HIS A 210 -20.27 17.38 -7.76
CA HIS A 210 -21.30 16.40 -7.45
C HIS A 210 -20.68 15.08 -7.02
N LYS A 211 -21.21 14.49 -5.95
CA LYS A 211 -20.86 13.11 -5.56
C LYS A 211 -21.28 12.16 -6.67
N ALA A 212 -20.36 11.41 -7.23
CA ALA A 212 -20.68 10.27 -8.06
C ALA A 212 -21.50 9.27 -7.24
N VAL A 213 -22.52 8.69 -7.86
CA VAL A 213 -23.31 7.62 -7.22
C VAL A 213 -22.36 6.46 -6.92
N ASP A 214 -22.28 6.07 -5.65
CA ASP A 214 -21.49 4.91 -5.25
C ASP A 214 -22.26 3.65 -5.67
N LEU A 215 -21.78 3.01 -6.73
CA LEU A 215 -22.43 1.82 -7.28
C LEU A 215 -22.44 0.65 -6.27
N SER A 216 -21.61 0.66 -5.25
CA SER A 216 -21.62 -0.35 -4.18
C SER A 216 -22.88 -0.27 -3.30
N LEU A 217 -23.58 0.85 -3.31
CA LEU A 217 -24.82 1.09 -2.55
C LEU A 217 -26.10 0.75 -3.34
N ILE A 218 -26.00 0.45 -4.63
CA ILE A 218 -27.18 0.19 -5.49
C ILE A 218 -27.92 -1.08 -5.07
N HIS A 219 -27.24 -2.07 -4.51
CA HIS A 219 -27.86 -3.32 -4.05
C HIS A 219 -28.68 -3.23 -2.76
N ILE A 220 -28.65 -2.10 -2.07
CA ILE A 220 -29.34 -1.93 -0.77
C ILE A 220 -30.79 -1.45 -0.94
N SER A 221 -31.18 -0.99 -2.14
CA SER A 221 -32.45 -0.29 -2.33
C SER A 221 -33.39 -0.89 -3.38
N GLU A 222 -33.16 -2.09 -3.87
CA GLU A 222 -34.13 -2.74 -4.76
C GLU A 222 -35.21 -3.45 -3.94
N PRO A 223 -36.48 -2.91 -3.93
CA PRO A 223 -37.54 -3.63 -3.28
C PRO A 223 -37.84 -4.90 -4.09
N THR A 224 -37.69 -6.06 -3.45
CA THR A 224 -38.19 -7.31 -3.97
C THR A 224 -39.69 -7.12 -4.27
N ARG A 225 -40.06 -7.07 -5.54
CA ARG A 225 -41.49 -7.13 -5.94
C ARG A 225 -42.02 -8.50 -5.49
N PRO A 226 -43.06 -8.54 -4.66
CA PRO A 226 -43.76 -9.79 -4.43
C PRO A 226 -44.44 -10.20 -5.75
N TYR A 227 -44.26 -11.42 -6.16
CA TYR A 227 -45.00 -12.05 -7.24
C TYR A 227 -46.44 -12.31 -6.79
#